data_e1acce346700ee93c48c37a7b39bf1e3
#
_entry.id   e1acce346700ee93c48c37a7b39bf1e3
#
_cell.length_a   1.000
_cell.length_b   1.000
_cell.length_c   1.000
_cell.angle_alpha   90.00
_cell.angle_beta   90.00
_cell.angle_gamma   90.00
#
_symmetry.space_group_name_H-M   'P 1'
#
loop_
_entity.id
_entity.type
_entity.pdbx_description
1 polymer ?
#
loop_
_entity_poly.entity_id
_entity_poly.type
_entity_poly.pdbx_seq_one_letter_code
_entity_poly.pdbx_strand_id
1 'polypeptide(L)'
;DLQKFQAPGQRQQITQALTTLAENVAGLESHSKDLPQSFAFLRRSLAISAHDALQRYRSGDFRSAQFVLQHLTENCFACHARFTKPPQFNLGKRLLEETNLSAMSPRERVRLAVAARQFPAALTMAETFLQDASQGAEEVAFVAMLEDYLKLILRVQGDFPRAIMTVERVLARPDLPSYLRQRLLDWRAALQELQPQGLQGDALTRARSLVDEGQQRNRFPAYHQGMVHLVVASSLLHRYIDTRPADQQALAEAYYLLGAAETSIARTTWLAETPYFLETAIRLAPTSAIAARAYEA
;
A
#
# COMPACT_ATOMS: atom_id res chain seq x y z
N ASP A 1 5.14 3.71 22.32
CA ASP A 1 5.81 3.35 23.58
C ASP A 1 4.94 2.35 24.35
N LEU A 2 5.42 1.09 24.47
CA LEU A 2 4.69 0.00 25.14
C LEU A 2 4.43 0.31 26.62
N GLN A 3 5.36 0.97 27.30
CA GLN A 3 5.20 1.29 28.73
C GLN A 3 4.01 2.23 28.96
N LYS A 4 3.83 3.24 28.12
CA LYS A 4 2.67 4.12 28.19
C LYS A 4 1.40 3.39 27.80
N PHE A 5 1.46 2.54 26.75
CA PHE A 5 0.32 1.79 26.25
C PHE A 5 -0.24 0.79 27.29
N GLN A 6 0.59 0.21 28.15
CA GLN A 6 0.18 -0.72 29.20
C GLN A 6 -0.04 -0.06 30.58
N ALA A 7 0.19 1.26 30.70
CA ALA A 7 0.10 1.97 31.97
C ALA A 7 -1.31 1.88 32.59
N PRO A 8 -1.45 1.47 33.85
CA PRO A 8 -2.78 1.31 34.48
C PRO A 8 -3.65 2.56 34.41
N GLY A 9 -3.06 3.75 34.58
CA GLY A 9 -3.79 5.03 34.52
C GLY A 9 -4.34 5.38 33.14
N GLN A 10 -3.88 4.73 32.07
CA GLN A 10 -4.37 4.98 30.71
C GLN A 10 -5.31 3.88 30.18
N ARG A 11 -5.48 2.80 30.95
CA ARG A 11 -6.25 1.62 30.50
C ARG A 11 -7.67 1.96 30.06
N GLN A 12 -8.39 2.75 30.83
CA GLN A 12 -9.75 3.12 30.50
C GLN A 12 -9.81 3.93 29.21
N GLN A 13 -8.96 4.94 29.09
CA GLN A 13 -8.91 5.80 27.91
C GLN A 13 -8.55 5.03 26.63
N ILE A 14 -7.55 4.15 26.70
CA ILE A 14 -7.12 3.32 25.56
C ILE A 14 -8.20 2.31 25.21
N THR A 15 -8.83 1.66 26.21
CA THR A 15 -9.94 0.73 25.95
C THR A 15 -11.08 1.43 25.25
N GLN A 16 -11.44 2.65 25.67
CA GLN A 16 -12.49 3.45 25.04
C GLN A 16 -12.12 3.80 23.59
N ALA A 17 -10.88 4.23 23.35
CA ALA A 17 -10.40 4.56 21.99
C ALA A 17 -10.44 3.34 21.06
N LEU A 18 -10.00 2.16 21.54
CA LEU A 18 -10.06 0.91 20.77
C LEU A 18 -11.48 0.45 20.52
N THR A 19 -12.39 0.62 21.49
CA THR A 19 -13.82 0.31 21.32
C THR A 19 -14.42 1.21 20.24
N THR A 20 -14.20 2.53 20.31
CA THR A 20 -14.65 3.48 19.30
C THR A 20 -14.09 3.16 17.91
N LEU A 21 -12.81 2.76 17.84
CA LEU A 21 -12.19 2.33 16.57
C LEU A 21 -12.92 1.12 15.99
N ALA A 22 -13.14 0.06 16.79
CA ALA A 22 -13.79 -1.17 16.35
C ALA A 22 -15.25 -0.90 15.89
N GLU A 23 -16.00 -0.08 16.61
CA GLU A 23 -17.36 0.32 16.26
C GLU A 23 -17.42 1.14 14.97
N ASN A 24 -16.55 2.14 14.83
CA ASN A 24 -16.50 2.99 13.63
C ASN A 24 -16.11 2.20 12.38
N VAL A 25 -15.17 1.26 12.51
CA VAL A 25 -14.77 0.41 11.39
C VAL A 25 -15.91 -0.53 10.97
N ALA A 26 -16.68 -1.06 11.90
CA ALA A 26 -17.88 -1.83 11.60
C ALA A 26 -18.92 -1.00 10.82
N GLY A 27 -19.03 0.30 11.12
CA GLY A 27 -19.92 1.25 10.42
C GLY A 27 -19.48 1.62 8.99
N LEU A 28 -18.24 1.31 8.58
CA LEU A 28 -17.77 1.61 7.22
C LEU A 28 -18.53 0.87 6.11
N GLU A 29 -19.38 -0.09 6.45
CA GLU A 29 -20.22 -0.81 5.48
C GLU A 29 -21.15 0.11 4.70
N SER A 30 -21.73 1.08 5.37
CA SER A 30 -22.61 2.07 4.73
C SER A 30 -21.89 3.00 3.74
N HIS A 31 -20.59 3.24 3.96
CA HIS A 31 -19.77 4.14 3.14
C HIS A 31 -19.11 3.47 1.93
N SER A 32 -19.20 2.14 1.82
CA SER A 32 -18.51 1.36 0.79
C SER A 32 -19.45 0.61 -0.16
N LYS A 33 -20.75 0.88 -0.13
CA LYS A 33 -21.75 0.17 -0.94
C LYS A 33 -21.49 0.25 -2.43
N ASP A 34 -20.95 1.38 -2.90
CA ASP A 34 -20.65 1.64 -4.30
C ASP A 34 -19.20 1.31 -4.70
N LEU A 35 -18.38 0.85 -3.74
CA LEU A 35 -16.98 0.51 -4.00
C LEU A 35 -16.85 -0.93 -4.51
N PRO A 36 -15.77 -1.24 -5.27
CA PRO A 36 -15.46 -2.59 -5.73
C PRO A 36 -15.36 -3.62 -4.59
N GLN A 37 -15.56 -4.90 -4.90
CA GLN A 37 -15.50 -5.99 -3.92
C GLN A 37 -14.16 -6.08 -3.16
N SER A 38 -13.06 -5.66 -3.80
CA SER A 38 -11.74 -5.58 -3.15
C SER A 38 -11.73 -4.67 -1.92
N PHE A 39 -12.55 -3.62 -1.92
CA PHE A 39 -12.72 -2.77 -0.74
C PHE A 39 -13.52 -3.45 0.38
N ALA A 40 -14.45 -4.35 0.04
CA ALA A 40 -15.17 -5.15 1.04
C ALA A 40 -14.20 -6.09 1.79
N PHE A 41 -13.21 -6.67 1.09
CA PHE A 41 -12.15 -7.46 1.71
C PHE A 41 -11.31 -6.62 2.67
N LEU A 42 -10.79 -5.47 2.22
CA LEU A 42 -9.97 -4.57 3.03
C LEU A 42 -10.72 -4.07 4.27
N ARG A 43 -12.00 -3.72 4.11
CA ARG A 43 -12.88 -3.33 5.20
C ARG A 43 -13.04 -4.45 6.22
N ARG A 44 -13.31 -5.69 5.77
CA ARG A 44 -13.44 -6.85 6.66
C ARG A 44 -12.12 -7.11 7.40
N SER A 45 -10.99 -7.07 6.71
CA SER A 45 -9.66 -7.21 7.31
C SER A 45 -9.42 -6.15 8.38
N LEU A 46 -9.75 -4.89 8.09
CA LEU A 46 -9.65 -3.78 9.04
C LEU A 46 -10.52 -4.01 10.28
N ALA A 47 -11.79 -4.44 10.08
CA ALA A 47 -12.72 -4.70 11.17
C ALA A 47 -12.23 -5.86 12.08
N ILE A 48 -11.74 -6.95 11.49
CA ILE A 48 -11.17 -8.07 12.23
C ILE A 48 -9.96 -7.62 13.04
N SER A 49 -9.04 -6.86 12.43
CA SER A 49 -7.83 -6.38 13.10
C SER A 49 -8.15 -5.39 14.22
N ALA A 50 -9.11 -4.48 14.03
CA ALA A 50 -9.52 -3.53 15.06
C ALA A 50 -10.14 -4.26 16.27
N HIS A 51 -11.00 -5.27 16.00
CA HIS A 51 -11.60 -6.09 17.05
C HIS A 51 -10.56 -6.94 17.78
N ASP A 52 -9.62 -7.57 17.06
CA ASP A 52 -8.53 -8.36 17.65
C ASP A 52 -7.64 -7.50 18.56
N ALA A 53 -7.27 -6.29 18.12
CA ALA A 53 -6.51 -5.35 18.94
C ALA A 53 -7.23 -5.02 20.26
N LEU A 54 -8.55 -4.74 20.19
CA LEU A 54 -9.37 -4.47 21.37
C LEU A 54 -9.41 -5.69 22.32
N GLN A 55 -9.64 -6.89 21.80
CA GLN A 55 -9.72 -8.11 22.62
C GLN A 55 -8.39 -8.42 23.32
N ARG A 56 -7.26 -8.33 22.58
CA ARG A 56 -5.93 -8.51 23.15
C ARG A 56 -5.63 -7.48 24.23
N TYR A 57 -5.99 -6.23 24.01
CA TYR A 57 -5.81 -5.17 25.01
C TYR A 57 -6.62 -5.44 26.26
N ARG A 58 -7.90 -5.86 26.14
CA ARG A 58 -8.76 -6.20 27.26
C ARG A 58 -8.26 -7.41 28.05
N SER A 59 -7.67 -8.41 27.39
CA SER A 59 -7.08 -9.59 28.03
C SER A 59 -5.73 -9.34 28.69
N GLY A 60 -5.14 -8.13 28.52
CA GLY A 60 -3.84 -7.77 29.06
C GLY A 60 -2.65 -8.13 28.16
N ASP A 61 -2.88 -8.67 26.97
CA ASP A 61 -1.84 -8.92 25.97
C ASP A 61 -1.53 -7.63 25.18
N PHE A 62 -0.92 -6.69 25.91
CA PHE A 62 -0.63 -5.35 25.39
C PHE A 62 0.37 -5.34 24.23
N ARG A 63 1.35 -6.26 24.26
CA ARG A 63 2.36 -6.35 23.19
C ARG A 63 1.73 -6.75 21.86
N SER A 64 0.91 -7.79 21.88
CA SER A 64 0.21 -8.24 20.67
C SER A 64 -0.84 -7.22 20.22
N ALA A 65 -1.54 -6.55 21.16
CA ALA A 65 -2.47 -5.48 20.82
C ALA A 65 -1.75 -4.32 20.12
N GLN A 66 -0.59 -3.89 20.60
CA GLN A 66 0.23 -2.85 19.98
C GLN A 66 0.72 -3.28 18.59
N PHE A 67 1.18 -4.53 18.46
CA PHE A 67 1.58 -5.09 17.18
C PHE A 67 0.45 -5.04 16.15
N VAL A 68 -0.76 -5.51 16.51
CA VAL A 68 -1.93 -5.45 15.63
C VAL A 68 -2.27 -4.02 15.23
N LEU A 69 -2.23 -3.05 16.16
CA LEU A 69 -2.50 -1.65 15.87
C LEU A 69 -1.49 -1.03 14.89
N GLN A 70 -0.20 -1.35 15.04
CA GLN A 70 0.83 -0.86 14.12
C GLN A 70 0.58 -1.36 12.69
N HIS A 71 0.14 -2.63 12.55
CA HIS A 71 -0.16 -3.22 11.24
C HIS A 71 -1.53 -2.80 10.69
N LEU A 72 -2.45 -2.37 11.54
CA LEU A 72 -3.76 -1.88 11.11
C LEU A 72 -3.64 -0.66 10.17
N THR A 73 -2.62 0.17 10.34
CA THR A 73 -2.34 1.29 9.41
C THR A 73 -2.01 0.82 7.98
N GLU A 74 -1.58 -0.44 7.80
CA GLU A 74 -1.34 -1.01 6.46
C GLU A 74 -2.64 -1.18 5.68
N ASN A 75 -3.74 -1.56 6.35
CA ASN A 75 -5.07 -1.59 5.73
C ASN A 75 -5.50 -0.20 5.23
N CYS A 76 -5.23 0.84 6.03
CA CYS A 76 -5.53 2.22 5.63
C CYS A 76 -4.70 2.62 4.39
N PHE A 77 -3.42 2.29 4.40
CA PHE A 77 -2.54 2.55 3.26
C PHE A 77 -2.97 1.78 2.01
N ALA A 78 -3.23 0.47 2.14
CA ALA A 78 -3.64 -0.37 1.02
C ALA A 78 -4.96 0.09 0.38
N CYS A 79 -5.93 0.53 1.20
CA CYS A 79 -7.19 1.07 0.72
C CYS A 79 -7.01 2.45 0.08
N HIS A 80 -6.39 3.40 0.79
CA HIS A 80 -6.33 4.79 0.37
C HIS A 80 -5.35 5.04 -0.78
N ALA A 81 -4.26 4.27 -0.87
CA ALA A 81 -3.30 4.38 -1.97
C ALA A 81 -3.84 3.91 -3.34
N ARG A 82 -5.10 3.45 -3.41
CA ARG A 82 -5.79 3.08 -4.67
C ARG A 82 -6.66 4.18 -5.25
N PHE A 83 -7.00 5.19 -4.47
CA PHE A 83 -7.87 6.27 -4.93
C PHE A 83 -7.09 7.23 -5.84
N THR A 84 -7.49 7.30 -7.10
CA THR A 84 -6.88 8.20 -8.11
C THR A 84 -7.40 9.64 -8.05
N LYS A 85 -8.51 9.89 -7.35
CA LYS A 85 -9.09 11.22 -7.13
C LYS A 85 -9.63 11.27 -5.71
N PRO A 86 -8.75 11.51 -4.72
CA PRO A 86 -9.23 11.63 -3.35
C PRO A 86 -10.09 12.88 -3.22
N PRO A 87 -11.31 12.77 -2.65
CA PRO A 87 -12.05 13.95 -2.26
C PRO A 87 -11.24 14.75 -1.25
N GLN A 88 -11.31 16.08 -1.32
CA GLN A 88 -10.71 16.92 -0.29
C GLN A 88 -11.36 16.59 1.06
N PHE A 89 -10.53 16.23 2.04
CA PHE A 89 -11.01 15.75 3.33
C PHE A 89 -10.46 16.62 4.46
N ASN A 90 -11.20 17.67 4.79
CA ASN A 90 -10.80 18.66 5.79
C ASN A 90 -10.58 18.07 7.19
N LEU A 91 -11.33 17.02 7.55
CA LEU A 91 -11.11 16.31 8.83
C LEU A 91 -9.74 15.66 8.90
N GLY A 92 -9.22 15.15 7.78
CA GLY A 92 -7.88 14.56 7.74
C GLY A 92 -6.78 15.58 8.00
N LYS A 93 -6.94 16.82 7.52
CA LYS A 93 -6.01 17.91 7.80
C LYS A 93 -5.99 18.23 9.30
N ARG A 94 -7.17 18.43 9.91
CA ARG A 94 -7.30 18.66 11.36
C ARG A 94 -6.71 17.52 12.18
N LEU A 95 -6.95 16.27 11.78
CA LEU A 95 -6.37 15.11 12.45
C LEU A 95 -4.83 15.18 12.50
N LEU A 96 -4.18 15.56 11.40
CA LEU A 96 -2.73 15.71 11.38
C LEU A 96 -2.26 16.90 12.24
N GLU A 97 -2.99 18.01 12.23
CA GLU A 97 -2.65 19.20 13.02
C GLU A 97 -2.80 18.97 14.53
N GLU A 98 -3.80 18.18 14.94
CA GLU A 98 -4.11 17.87 16.34
C GLU A 98 -3.30 16.68 16.88
N THR A 99 -2.64 15.88 16.00
CA THR A 99 -1.87 14.70 16.40
C THR A 99 -0.43 15.08 16.71
N ASN A 100 0.11 14.59 17.83
CA ASN A 100 1.53 14.73 18.15
C ASN A 100 2.39 13.84 17.24
N LEU A 101 2.68 14.32 16.03
CA LEU A 101 3.47 13.60 15.03
C LEU A 101 4.93 13.36 15.46
N SER A 102 5.48 14.16 16.38
CA SER A 102 6.87 14.00 16.84
C SER A 102 7.08 12.72 17.67
N ALA A 103 6.00 12.18 18.25
CA ALA A 103 6.03 10.91 18.98
C ALA A 103 6.02 9.67 18.07
N MET A 104 5.83 9.85 16.77
CA MET A 104 5.70 8.79 15.77
C MET A 104 7.00 8.64 14.97
N SER A 105 7.30 7.42 14.53
CA SER A 105 8.36 7.20 13.55
C SER A 105 8.03 7.90 12.22
N PRO A 106 9.04 8.23 11.39
CA PRO A 106 8.80 8.84 10.09
C PRO A 106 7.80 8.07 9.21
N ARG A 107 7.89 6.75 9.20
CA ARG A 107 6.99 5.89 8.40
C ARG A 107 5.55 5.90 8.95
N GLU A 108 5.37 5.89 10.26
CA GLU A 108 4.05 6.01 10.87
C GLU A 108 3.39 7.35 10.55
N ARG A 109 4.15 8.45 10.53
CA ARG A 109 3.66 9.78 10.11
C ARG A 109 3.15 9.77 8.67
N VAL A 110 3.92 9.19 7.74
CA VAL A 110 3.51 9.06 6.34
C VAL A 110 2.23 8.23 6.24
N ARG A 111 2.16 7.09 6.91
CA ARG A 111 0.98 6.21 6.90
C ARG A 111 -0.25 6.87 7.50
N LEU A 112 -0.10 7.64 8.58
CA LEU A 112 -1.19 8.42 9.14
C LEU A 112 -1.67 9.49 8.16
N ALA A 113 -0.76 10.18 7.47
CA ALA A 113 -1.13 11.16 6.46
C ALA A 113 -1.89 10.51 5.27
N VAL A 114 -1.49 9.30 4.85
CA VAL A 114 -2.23 8.52 3.84
C VAL A 114 -3.60 8.09 4.37
N ALA A 115 -3.68 7.60 5.61
CA ALA A 115 -4.95 7.24 6.25
C ALA A 115 -5.90 8.44 6.36
N ALA A 116 -5.34 9.63 6.62
CA ALA A 116 -6.05 10.91 6.63
C ALA A 116 -6.32 11.49 5.22
N ARG A 117 -5.94 10.78 4.14
CA ARG A 117 -6.02 11.21 2.74
C ARG A 117 -5.31 12.53 2.43
N GLN A 118 -4.29 12.85 3.22
CA GLN A 118 -3.43 14.02 3.03
C GLN A 118 -2.20 13.64 2.19
N PHE A 119 -2.43 13.17 0.95
CA PHE A 119 -1.39 12.62 0.07
C PHE A 119 -0.23 13.60 -0.23
N PRO A 120 -0.48 14.90 -0.49
CA PRO A 120 0.61 15.85 -0.66
C PRO A 120 1.53 15.92 0.57
N ALA A 121 0.95 15.95 1.77
CA ALA A 121 1.70 15.96 3.01
C ALA A 121 2.47 14.64 3.22
N ALA A 122 1.84 13.49 2.93
CA ALA A 122 2.49 12.18 3.00
C ALA A 122 3.71 12.09 2.09
N LEU A 123 3.60 12.56 0.84
CA LEU A 123 4.71 12.58 -0.12
C LEU A 123 5.83 13.51 0.34
N THR A 124 5.50 14.71 0.82
CA THR A 124 6.50 15.64 1.34
C THR A 124 7.23 15.07 2.55
N MET A 125 6.52 14.42 3.49
CA MET A 125 7.14 13.77 4.65
C MET A 125 8.08 12.62 4.22
N ALA A 126 7.68 11.81 3.24
CA ALA A 126 8.50 10.72 2.72
C ALA A 126 9.75 11.26 2.01
N GLU A 127 9.61 12.28 1.17
CA GLU A 127 10.73 12.93 0.46
C GLU A 127 11.72 13.56 1.43
N THR A 128 11.23 14.25 2.47
CA THR A 128 12.09 14.81 3.52
C THR A 128 12.91 13.72 4.21
N PHE A 129 12.27 12.60 4.57
CA PHE A 129 12.96 11.47 5.19
C PHE A 129 14.01 10.85 4.25
N LEU A 130 13.67 10.63 2.98
CA LEU A 130 14.56 10.02 1.99
C LEU A 130 15.76 10.88 1.63
N GLN A 131 15.65 12.20 1.79
CA GLN A 131 16.73 13.16 1.54
C GLN A 131 17.57 13.47 2.78
N ASP A 132 17.10 13.12 3.98
CA ASP A 132 17.82 13.37 5.23
C ASP A 132 19.02 12.43 5.34
N ALA A 133 20.23 12.99 5.27
CA ALA A 133 21.48 12.25 5.37
C ALA A 133 21.71 11.60 6.76
N SER A 134 21.00 12.04 7.79
CA SER A 134 21.04 11.41 9.11
C SER A 134 20.31 10.05 9.18
N GLN A 135 19.47 9.75 8.18
CA GLN A 135 18.77 8.48 8.05
C GLN A 135 19.64 7.52 7.21
N GLY A 136 20.16 6.47 7.81
CA GLY A 136 21.02 5.50 7.11
C GLY A 136 20.32 4.86 5.93
N ALA A 137 20.91 4.94 4.73
CA ALA A 137 20.29 4.40 3.51
C ALA A 137 20.27 2.86 3.49
N GLU A 138 21.06 2.20 4.33
CA GLU A 138 21.08 0.74 4.49
C GLU A 138 20.00 0.21 5.45
N GLU A 139 19.33 1.08 6.19
CA GLU A 139 18.31 0.67 7.15
C GLU A 139 17.05 0.14 6.46
N VAL A 140 16.44 -0.88 7.06
CA VAL A 140 15.17 -1.47 6.58
C VAL A 140 14.07 -0.41 6.48
N ALA A 141 14.05 0.55 7.41
CA ALA A 141 13.10 1.65 7.44
C ALA A 141 13.22 2.56 6.20
N PHE A 142 14.45 2.82 5.73
CA PHE A 142 14.71 3.62 4.54
C PHE A 142 14.17 2.95 3.28
N VAL A 143 14.50 1.66 3.08
CA VAL A 143 14.03 0.89 1.92
C VAL A 143 12.50 0.78 1.92
N ALA A 144 11.90 0.53 3.09
CA ALA A 144 10.45 0.45 3.21
C ALA A 144 9.75 1.79 2.93
N MET A 145 10.34 2.92 3.33
CA MET A 145 9.83 4.26 3.01
C MET A 145 9.89 4.54 1.51
N LEU A 146 10.99 4.17 0.88
CA LEU A 146 11.18 4.34 -0.57
C LEU A 146 10.14 3.56 -1.38
N GLU A 147 9.85 2.32 -0.97
CA GLU A 147 8.81 1.50 -1.59
C GLU A 147 7.40 2.06 -1.35
N ASP A 148 7.08 2.50 -0.13
CA ASP A 148 5.81 3.16 0.19
C ASP A 148 5.65 4.46 -0.62
N TYR A 149 6.72 5.26 -0.75
CA TYR A 149 6.73 6.47 -1.59
C TYR A 149 6.43 6.15 -3.06
N LEU A 150 7.11 5.16 -3.64
CA LEU A 150 6.92 4.78 -5.04
C LEU A 150 5.48 4.33 -5.32
N LYS A 151 4.91 3.51 -4.41
CA LYS A 151 3.50 3.10 -4.50
C LYS A 151 2.57 4.31 -4.47
N LEU A 152 2.82 5.25 -3.56
CA LEU A 152 1.96 6.42 -3.36
C LEU A 152 2.02 7.38 -4.55
N ILE A 153 3.23 7.73 -5.01
CA ILE A 153 3.41 8.70 -6.09
C ILE A 153 2.86 8.19 -7.43
N LEU A 154 3.05 6.90 -7.73
CA LEU A 154 2.58 6.31 -8.98
C LEU A 154 1.10 5.95 -8.96
N ARG A 155 0.60 5.32 -7.89
CA ARG A 155 -0.81 4.88 -7.82
C ARG A 155 -1.78 6.03 -7.63
N VAL A 156 -1.47 6.97 -6.74
CA VAL A 156 -2.39 8.04 -6.36
C VAL A 156 -2.24 9.26 -7.24
N GLN A 157 -0.99 9.71 -7.48
CA GLN A 157 -0.73 10.94 -8.22
C GLN A 157 -0.46 10.68 -9.71
N GLY A 158 0.15 9.55 -10.06
CA GLY A 158 0.63 9.30 -11.42
C GLY A 158 1.74 10.26 -11.84
N ASP A 159 2.46 10.83 -10.87
CA ASP A 159 3.47 11.89 -11.09
C ASP A 159 4.85 11.28 -11.30
N PHE A 160 5.09 10.82 -12.52
CA PHE A 160 6.38 10.26 -12.93
C PHE A 160 7.54 11.27 -12.82
N PRO A 161 7.39 12.53 -13.26
CA PRO A 161 8.48 13.52 -13.11
C PRO A 161 8.94 13.69 -11.66
N ARG A 162 8.02 13.80 -10.71
CA ARG A 162 8.35 13.93 -9.29
C ARG A 162 9.00 12.66 -8.74
N ALA A 163 8.53 11.48 -9.18
CA ALA A 163 9.15 10.20 -8.83
C ALA A 163 10.61 10.12 -9.32
N ILE A 164 10.87 10.51 -10.57
CA ILE A 164 12.23 10.56 -11.15
C ILE A 164 13.12 11.49 -10.34
N MET A 165 12.67 12.73 -10.09
CA MET A 165 13.44 13.71 -9.30
C MET A 165 13.80 13.16 -7.91
N THR A 166 12.88 12.50 -7.23
CA THR A 166 13.13 11.97 -5.89
C THR A 166 14.13 10.81 -5.94
N VAL A 167 13.99 9.91 -6.92
CA VAL A 167 14.96 8.82 -7.13
C VAL A 167 16.35 9.37 -7.43
N GLU A 168 16.47 10.42 -8.24
CA GLU A 168 17.76 11.06 -8.56
C GLU A 168 18.40 11.72 -7.33
N ARG A 169 17.62 12.37 -6.49
CA ARG A 169 18.12 12.93 -5.22
C ARG A 169 18.64 11.82 -4.28
N VAL A 170 17.93 10.70 -4.19
CA VAL A 170 18.40 9.55 -3.40
C VAL A 170 19.67 8.96 -4.02
N LEU A 171 19.75 8.83 -5.35
CA LEU A 171 20.95 8.37 -6.05
C LEU A 171 22.19 9.25 -5.81
N ALA A 172 22.00 10.53 -5.54
CA ALA A 172 23.09 11.47 -5.23
C ALA A 172 23.64 11.31 -3.81
N ARG A 173 23.01 10.52 -2.95
CA ARG A 173 23.48 10.29 -1.57
C ARG A 173 24.81 9.53 -1.55
N PRO A 174 25.80 9.97 -0.77
CA PRO A 174 27.11 9.32 -0.68
C PRO A 174 27.06 8.00 0.10
N ASP A 175 26.12 7.86 1.06
CA ASP A 175 25.94 6.70 1.93
C ASP A 175 25.09 5.58 1.30
N LEU A 176 24.72 5.71 0.00
CA LEU A 176 23.85 4.75 -0.66
C LEU A 176 24.59 3.44 -0.96
N PRO A 177 24.16 2.28 -0.41
CA PRO A 177 24.75 0.98 -0.69
C PRO A 177 24.69 0.62 -2.18
N SER A 178 25.68 -0.10 -2.69
CA SER A 178 25.78 -0.45 -4.11
C SER A 178 24.57 -1.20 -4.65
N TYR A 179 24.02 -2.15 -3.87
CA TYR A 179 22.83 -2.91 -4.25
C TYR A 179 21.57 -2.03 -4.37
N LEU A 180 21.43 -1.03 -3.49
CA LEU A 180 20.32 -0.10 -3.54
C LEU A 180 20.50 0.92 -4.66
N ARG A 181 21.75 1.36 -4.91
CA ARG A 181 22.09 2.22 -6.05
C ARG A 181 21.71 1.56 -7.36
N GLN A 182 22.05 0.28 -7.57
CA GLN A 182 21.68 -0.43 -8.79
C GLN A 182 20.16 -0.52 -8.95
N ARG A 183 19.44 -0.89 -7.89
CA ARG A 183 17.96 -0.90 -7.89
C ARG A 183 17.35 0.43 -8.29
N LEU A 184 17.87 1.53 -7.75
CA LEU A 184 17.37 2.88 -8.06
C LEU A 184 17.70 3.31 -9.49
N LEU A 185 18.83 2.88 -10.06
CA LEU A 185 19.13 3.10 -11.47
C LEU A 185 18.11 2.37 -12.36
N ASP A 186 17.78 1.13 -12.04
CA ASP A 186 16.77 0.35 -12.75
C ASP A 186 15.38 1.00 -12.62
N TRP A 187 15.01 1.46 -11.43
CA TRP A 187 13.75 2.17 -11.21
C TRP A 187 13.69 3.51 -11.98
N ARG A 188 14.77 4.28 -11.98
CA ARG A 188 14.85 5.52 -12.76
C ARG A 188 14.65 5.26 -14.25
N ALA A 189 15.35 4.27 -14.80
CA ALA A 189 15.20 3.89 -16.20
C ALA A 189 13.77 3.47 -16.53
N ALA A 190 13.14 2.65 -15.70
CA ALA A 190 11.75 2.24 -15.86
C ALA A 190 10.77 3.43 -15.76
N LEU A 191 10.99 4.35 -14.82
CA LEU A 191 10.16 5.55 -14.69
C LEU A 191 10.24 6.44 -15.94
N GLN A 192 11.45 6.63 -16.49
CA GLN A 192 11.68 7.41 -17.72
C GLN A 192 11.05 6.73 -18.94
N GLU A 193 11.16 5.40 -19.05
CA GLU A 193 10.55 4.62 -20.11
C GLU A 193 9.03 4.71 -20.09
N LEU A 194 8.41 4.59 -18.90
CA LEU A 194 6.95 4.55 -18.76
C LEU A 194 6.29 5.93 -18.71
N GLN A 195 7.05 6.99 -18.41
CA GLN A 195 6.54 8.36 -18.29
C GLN A 195 5.72 8.85 -19.50
N PRO A 196 6.12 8.64 -20.78
CA PRO A 196 5.38 9.18 -21.92
C PRO A 196 3.95 8.66 -22.03
N GLN A 197 3.72 7.42 -21.62
CA GLN A 197 2.38 6.82 -21.62
C GLN A 197 1.67 6.97 -20.26
N GLY A 198 2.42 7.16 -19.18
CA GLY A 198 1.88 7.28 -17.82
C GLY A 198 0.94 6.11 -17.48
N LEU A 199 -0.32 6.44 -17.13
CA LEU A 199 -1.37 5.47 -16.83
C LEU A 199 -2.48 5.45 -17.90
N GLN A 200 -2.17 5.78 -19.17
CA GLN A 200 -3.12 5.84 -20.27
C GLN A 200 -3.08 4.57 -21.16
N GLY A 201 -4.06 4.44 -22.06
CA GLY A 201 -4.17 3.35 -23.02
C GLY A 201 -5.07 2.20 -22.57
N ASP A 202 -5.05 1.08 -23.32
CA ASP A 202 -5.76 -0.14 -22.92
C ASP A 202 -5.14 -0.74 -21.66
N ALA A 203 -5.87 -0.58 -20.57
CA ALA A 203 -5.38 -0.89 -19.23
C ALA A 203 -5.04 -2.39 -19.07
N LEU A 204 -5.86 -3.30 -19.59
CA LEU A 204 -5.65 -4.74 -19.41
C LEU A 204 -4.48 -5.26 -20.23
N THR A 205 -4.43 -4.93 -21.52
CA THR A 205 -3.34 -5.36 -22.41
C THR A 205 -2.01 -4.81 -21.94
N ARG A 206 -1.98 -3.56 -21.54
CA ARG A 206 -0.75 -2.93 -21.06
C ARG A 206 -0.31 -3.49 -19.71
N ALA A 207 -1.24 -3.72 -18.78
CA ALA A 207 -0.92 -4.31 -17.49
C ALA A 207 -0.34 -5.72 -17.64
N ARG A 208 -0.83 -6.53 -18.59
CA ARG A 208 -0.28 -7.85 -18.88
C ARG A 208 1.21 -7.76 -19.24
N SER A 209 1.54 -6.91 -20.21
CA SER A 209 2.94 -6.70 -20.61
C SER A 209 3.82 -6.23 -19.44
N LEU A 210 3.32 -5.30 -18.63
CA LEU A 210 4.05 -4.76 -17.49
C LEU A 210 4.24 -5.77 -16.35
N VAL A 211 3.27 -6.67 -16.13
CA VAL A 211 3.43 -7.77 -15.15
C VAL A 211 4.52 -8.72 -15.61
N ASP A 212 4.45 -9.16 -16.86
CA ASP A 212 5.45 -10.08 -17.44
C ASP A 212 6.87 -9.46 -17.38
N GLU A 213 6.99 -8.20 -17.77
CA GLU A 213 8.28 -7.49 -17.73
C GLU A 213 8.78 -7.28 -16.31
N GLY A 214 7.90 -6.86 -15.40
CA GLY A 214 8.25 -6.65 -14.00
C GLY A 214 8.71 -7.93 -13.31
N GLN A 215 8.06 -9.06 -13.60
CA GLN A 215 8.46 -10.38 -13.08
C GLN A 215 9.78 -10.84 -13.67
N GLN A 216 10.02 -10.66 -14.97
CA GLN A 216 11.29 -10.98 -15.62
C GLN A 216 12.46 -10.17 -15.04
N ARG A 217 12.24 -8.90 -14.71
CA ARG A 217 13.25 -8.04 -14.07
C ARG A 217 13.51 -8.43 -12.61
N ASN A 218 12.52 -9.00 -11.92
CA ASN A 218 12.63 -9.51 -10.55
C ASN A 218 13.29 -10.90 -10.47
N ARG A 219 14.35 -11.16 -11.23
CA ARG A 219 15.09 -12.47 -11.22
C ARG A 219 15.48 -12.91 -9.81
N PHE A 220 15.76 -11.95 -8.95
CA PHE A 220 15.97 -12.15 -7.51
C PHE A 220 14.88 -11.36 -6.76
N PRO A 221 13.86 -12.02 -6.21
CA PRO A 221 12.72 -11.34 -5.57
C PRO A 221 13.13 -10.29 -4.53
N ALA A 222 14.26 -10.50 -3.83
CA ALA A 222 14.76 -9.55 -2.84
C ALA A 222 15.22 -8.20 -3.42
N TYR A 223 15.52 -8.13 -4.73
CA TYR A 223 16.06 -6.91 -5.32
C TYR A 223 15.00 -5.94 -5.86
N HIS A 224 13.76 -6.37 -6.06
CA HIS A 224 12.63 -5.54 -6.48
C HIS A 224 12.91 -4.63 -7.69
N GLN A 225 13.73 -5.09 -8.65
CA GLN A 225 14.10 -4.30 -9.84
C GLN A 225 12.92 -3.97 -10.73
N GLY A 226 11.97 -4.91 -10.86
CA GLY A 226 10.74 -4.75 -11.64
C GLY A 226 9.61 -3.96 -10.93
N MET A 227 9.85 -3.43 -9.74
CA MET A 227 8.80 -2.84 -8.90
C MET A 227 8.04 -1.70 -9.59
N VAL A 228 8.70 -0.84 -10.36
CA VAL A 228 8.04 0.26 -11.08
C VAL A 228 6.99 -0.28 -12.06
N HIS A 229 7.35 -1.30 -12.87
CA HIS A 229 6.44 -1.94 -13.82
C HIS A 229 5.23 -2.56 -13.10
N LEU A 230 5.49 -3.29 -12.01
CA LEU A 230 4.44 -3.95 -11.23
C LEU A 230 3.50 -2.94 -10.54
N VAL A 231 4.02 -1.84 -10.01
CA VAL A 231 3.19 -0.79 -9.39
C VAL A 231 2.33 -0.08 -10.44
N VAL A 232 2.87 0.20 -11.63
CA VAL A 232 2.11 0.77 -12.75
C VAL A 232 1.06 -0.22 -13.24
N ALA A 233 1.40 -1.51 -13.41
CA ALA A 233 0.46 -2.57 -13.77
C ALA A 233 -0.68 -2.66 -12.76
N SER A 234 -0.36 -2.72 -11.47
CA SER A 234 -1.36 -2.74 -10.39
C SER A 234 -2.30 -1.52 -10.46
N SER A 235 -1.77 -0.32 -10.73
CA SER A 235 -2.59 0.88 -10.92
C SER A 235 -3.57 0.77 -12.08
N LEU A 236 -3.11 0.26 -13.22
CA LEU A 236 -3.93 0.04 -14.40
C LEU A 236 -5.01 -1.00 -14.15
N LEU A 237 -4.67 -2.10 -13.48
CA LEU A 237 -5.60 -3.18 -13.15
C LEU A 237 -6.68 -2.74 -12.18
N HIS A 238 -6.33 -1.98 -11.13
CA HIS A 238 -7.35 -1.40 -10.24
C HIS A 238 -8.32 -0.49 -11.00
N ARG A 239 -7.81 0.39 -11.86
CA ARG A 239 -8.66 1.25 -12.70
C ARG A 239 -9.56 0.45 -13.62
N TYR A 240 -9.04 -0.62 -14.25
CA TYR A 240 -9.82 -1.49 -15.11
C TYR A 240 -10.94 -2.17 -14.33
N ILE A 241 -10.65 -2.76 -13.19
CA ILE A 241 -11.64 -3.40 -12.31
C ILE A 241 -12.72 -2.40 -11.86
N ASP A 242 -12.33 -1.16 -11.56
CA ASP A 242 -13.25 -0.10 -11.15
C ASP A 242 -14.24 0.31 -12.26
N THR A 243 -13.91 0.07 -13.54
CA THR A 243 -14.87 0.27 -14.66
C THR A 243 -16.00 -0.76 -14.64
N ARG A 244 -15.92 -1.82 -13.83
CA ARG A 244 -16.88 -2.93 -13.77
C ARG A 244 -17.16 -3.54 -15.13
N PRO A 245 -16.13 -4.04 -15.86
CA PRO A 245 -16.31 -4.58 -17.19
C PRO A 245 -17.28 -5.76 -17.17
N ALA A 246 -18.13 -5.85 -18.22
CA ALA A 246 -19.11 -6.93 -18.34
C ALA A 246 -18.47 -8.29 -18.70
N ASP A 247 -17.31 -8.27 -19.37
CA ASP A 247 -16.57 -9.47 -19.73
C ASP A 247 -15.94 -10.12 -18.50
N GLN A 248 -16.54 -11.22 -18.05
CA GLN A 248 -16.10 -11.96 -16.86
C GLN A 248 -14.73 -12.62 -17.04
N GLN A 249 -14.37 -12.99 -18.27
CA GLN A 249 -13.07 -13.60 -18.55
C GLN A 249 -11.95 -12.55 -18.46
N ALA A 250 -12.16 -11.38 -19.07
CA ALA A 250 -11.25 -10.25 -18.97
C ALA A 250 -11.13 -9.75 -17.52
N LEU A 251 -12.22 -9.75 -16.77
CA LEU A 251 -12.22 -9.40 -15.35
C LEU A 251 -11.45 -10.44 -14.52
N ALA A 252 -11.63 -11.73 -14.80
CA ALA A 252 -10.86 -12.80 -14.14
C ALA A 252 -9.35 -12.66 -14.40
N GLU A 253 -8.98 -12.34 -15.65
CA GLU A 253 -7.60 -12.08 -16.01
C GLU A 253 -7.03 -10.87 -15.27
N ALA A 254 -7.79 -9.77 -15.15
CA ALA A 254 -7.38 -8.60 -14.41
C ALA A 254 -7.10 -8.91 -12.93
N TYR A 255 -7.95 -9.72 -12.30
CA TYR A 255 -7.73 -10.17 -10.92
C TYR A 255 -6.52 -11.10 -10.79
N TYR A 256 -6.31 -12.02 -11.72
CA TYR A 256 -5.14 -12.89 -11.72
C TYR A 256 -3.84 -12.08 -11.84
N LEU A 257 -3.76 -11.17 -12.82
CA LEU A 257 -2.61 -10.31 -13.03
C LEU A 257 -2.35 -9.40 -11.82
N LEU A 258 -3.41 -8.90 -11.18
CA LEU A 258 -3.30 -8.11 -9.96
C LEU A 258 -2.72 -8.93 -8.81
N GLY A 259 -3.19 -10.18 -8.62
CA GLY A 259 -2.61 -11.11 -7.65
C GLY A 259 -1.13 -11.35 -7.90
N ALA A 260 -0.75 -11.64 -9.14
CA ALA A 260 0.64 -11.87 -9.54
C ALA A 260 1.53 -10.63 -9.31
N ALA A 261 1.03 -9.42 -9.63
CA ALA A 261 1.75 -8.18 -9.37
C ALA A 261 1.93 -7.90 -7.87
N GLU A 262 0.85 -8.01 -7.09
CA GLU A 262 0.89 -7.71 -5.65
C GLU A 262 1.74 -8.71 -4.86
N THR A 263 1.78 -9.99 -5.25
CA THR A 263 2.73 -10.96 -4.67
C THR A 263 4.17 -10.49 -4.78
N SER A 264 4.53 -9.91 -5.93
CA SER A 264 5.88 -9.42 -6.19
C SER A 264 6.19 -8.05 -5.59
N ILE A 265 5.15 -7.24 -5.30
CA ILE A 265 5.27 -5.91 -4.70
C ILE A 265 5.25 -6.00 -3.16
N ALA A 266 4.47 -6.92 -2.60
CA ALA A 266 4.20 -6.98 -1.18
C ALA A 266 5.37 -7.60 -0.41
N ARG A 267 5.83 -6.90 0.63
CA ARG A 267 6.72 -7.47 1.66
C ARG A 267 5.97 -7.81 2.94
N THR A 268 4.69 -7.51 3.03
CA THR A 268 3.94 -7.68 4.27
C THR A 268 3.21 -9.00 4.28
N THR A 269 3.49 -9.81 5.28
CA THR A 269 2.78 -11.05 5.59
C THR A 269 1.44 -10.79 6.27
N TRP A 270 1.17 -9.55 6.70
CA TRP A 270 0.00 -9.22 7.52
C TRP A 270 -1.28 -9.01 6.71
N LEU A 271 -1.19 -8.32 5.57
CA LEU A 271 -2.33 -8.10 4.68
C LEU A 271 -2.13 -8.86 3.38
N ALA A 272 -2.54 -10.11 3.37
CA ALA A 272 -2.46 -10.96 2.18
C ALA A 272 -3.66 -10.71 1.27
N GLU A 273 -3.60 -9.67 0.43
CA GLU A 273 -4.63 -9.43 -0.59
C GLU A 273 -4.51 -10.37 -1.79
N THR A 274 -3.31 -10.91 -2.01
CA THR A 274 -3.04 -11.84 -3.12
C THR A 274 -4.00 -13.02 -3.16
N PRO A 275 -4.23 -13.78 -2.06
CA PRO A 275 -5.21 -14.86 -2.07
C PRO A 275 -6.61 -14.41 -2.47
N TYR A 276 -7.04 -13.23 -2.01
CA TYR A 276 -8.33 -12.67 -2.39
C TYR A 276 -8.44 -12.42 -3.91
N PHE A 277 -7.40 -11.87 -4.53
CA PHE A 277 -7.38 -11.62 -5.96
C PHE A 277 -7.36 -12.91 -6.77
N LEU A 278 -6.53 -13.88 -6.39
CA LEU A 278 -6.44 -15.18 -7.06
C LEU A 278 -7.74 -15.99 -6.91
N GLU A 279 -8.33 -16.05 -5.71
CA GLU A 279 -9.62 -16.69 -5.50
C GLU A 279 -10.73 -16.00 -6.32
N THR A 280 -10.71 -14.68 -6.45
CA THR A 280 -11.69 -13.94 -7.24
C THR A 280 -11.56 -14.29 -8.72
N ALA A 281 -10.33 -14.39 -9.24
CA ALA A 281 -10.08 -14.83 -10.61
C ALA A 281 -10.65 -16.23 -10.89
N ILE A 282 -10.43 -17.18 -9.96
CA ILE A 282 -10.96 -18.53 -10.06
C ILE A 282 -12.51 -18.53 -10.08
N ARG A 283 -13.13 -17.76 -9.18
CA ARG A 283 -14.61 -17.69 -9.07
C ARG A 283 -15.28 -17.09 -10.30
N LEU A 284 -14.63 -16.10 -10.95
CA LEU A 284 -15.15 -15.44 -12.14
C LEU A 284 -15.11 -16.32 -13.38
N ALA A 285 -14.10 -17.19 -13.53
CA ALA A 285 -13.90 -18.01 -14.70
C ALA A 285 -13.36 -19.42 -14.33
N PRO A 286 -14.14 -20.25 -13.58
CA PRO A 286 -13.64 -21.46 -12.91
C PRO A 286 -13.10 -22.55 -13.85
N THR A 287 -13.53 -22.58 -15.10
CA THR A 287 -13.11 -23.57 -16.10
C THR A 287 -12.05 -23.05 -17.08
N SER A 288 -11.54 -21.85 -16.85
CA SER A 288 -10.56 -21.21 -17.72
C SER A 288 -9.12 -21.58 -17.38
N ALA A 289 -8.21 -21.40 -18.33
CA ALA A 289 -6.77 -21.50 -18.12
C ALA A 289 -6.28 -20.47 -17.08
N ILE A 290 -7.00 -19.35 -16.89
CA ILE A 290 -6.71 -18.33 -15.88
C ILE A 290 -6.94 -18.91 -14.47
N ALA A 291 -8.04 -19.65 -14.25
CA ALA A 291 -8.32 -20.28 -12.98
C ALA A 291 -7.24 -21.33 -12.60
N ALA A 292 -6.77 -22.12 -13.56
CA ALA A 292 -5.67 -23.07 -13.34
C ALA A 292 -4.39 -22.33 -12.90
N ARG A 293 -4.00 -21.28 -13.61
CA ARG A 293 -2.83 -20.45 -13.27
C ARG A 293 -2.98 -19.75 -11.91
N ALA A 294 -4.17 -19.29 -11.59
CA ALA A 294 -4.45 -18.64 -10.31
C ALA A 294 -4.42 -19.61 -9.13
N TYR A 295 -4.73 -20.89 -9.36
CA TYR A 295 -4.64 -21.95 -8.36
C TYR A 295 -3.19 -22.36 -8.07
N GLU A 296 -2.32 -22.31 -9.08
CA GLU A 296 -0.89 -22.66 -8.98
C GLU A 296 -0.02 -21.53 -8.39
N ALA A 297 -0.51 -20.28 -8.39
CA ALA A 297 0.22 -19.09 -7.97
C ALA A 297 0.09 -18.81 -6.46
#